data_ed8f206bc59cc7c88af48a7939550b05
#
_entry.id   ed8f206bc59cc7c88af48a7939550b05
#
_cell.length_a   1.000
_cell.length_b   1.000
_cell.length_c   1.000
_cell.angle_alpha   90.00
_cell.angle_beta   90.00
_cell.angle_gamma   90.00
#
_symmetry.space_group_name_H-M   'P 1'
#
loop_
_entity.id
_entity.type
_entity.pdbx_description
1 polymer ?
#
loop_
_entity_poly.entity_id
_entity_poly.type
_entity_poly.pdbx_seq_one_letter_code
_entity_poly.pdbx_strand_id
1 'polypeptide(L)'
;MTSEERREQRYQRRKAARLKKRQETIGKYDDFERVASVNSLYEAAREASKGVNWKASVQRYNSLLLFNISKTRAELLAGKDIRRGFICFDICERGKLRHIKSVHFSERVVQKSFCTNIIYPTFTRSLIYDNGASQQGKGTQFATNRLTAHLRRHFRKYGREGGILLIDFSDYFGNVAHEPLFKIYRQIFTDPRVIALGMSFISAFGDKGLGLGSETSQINAVMLPNRADHYAKEVLRIRGYGRYMDDTYLLHHSIAYLEECLEKLRAIYSEYGIVINEKKTKIVDLK
;
A
#
# COMPACT_ATOMS: atom_id res chain seq x y z
N MET A 1 -19.73 -39.88 2.37
CA MET A 1 -19.03 -38.62 2.08
C MET A 1 -17.86 -38.92 1.18
N THR A 2 -17.88 -38.38 -0.04
CA THR A 2 -16.86 -38.61 -1.07
C THR A 2 -15.55 -37.89 -0.72
N SER A 3 -14.46 -38.21 -1.42
CA SER A 3 -13.16 -37.50 -1.25
C SER A 3 -13.28 -36.02 -1.59
N GLU A 4 -14.10 -35.65 -2.58
CA GLU A 4 -14.34 -34.27 -3.00
C GLU A 4 -15.16 -33.50 -1.95
N GLU A 5 -16.21 -34.09 -1.39
CA GLU A 5 -16.97 -33.48 -0.30
C GLU A 5 -16.11 -33.18 0.92
N ARG A 6 -15.20 -34.10 1.30
CA ARG A 6 -14.24 -33.87 2.40
C ARG A 6 -13.26 -32.76 2.10
N ARG A 7 -12.83 -32.64 0.82
CA ARG A 7 -11.91 -31.58 0.37
C ARG A 7 -12.61 -30.23 0.42
N GLU A 8 -13.86 -30.15 -0.05
CA GLU A 8 -14.66 -28.93 -0.03
C GLU A 8 -14.97 -28.49 1.40
N GLN A 9 -15.38 -29.39 2.28
CA GLN A 9 -15.61 -29.08 3.69
C GLN A 9 -14.35 -28.54 4.38
N ARG A 10 -13.17 -29.14 4.10
CA ARG A 10 -11.89 -28.63 4.61
C ARG A 10 -11.57 -27.24 4.09
N TYR A 11 -11.84 -26.99 2.82
CA TYR A 11 -11.68 -25.67 2.21
C TYR A 11 -12.57 -24.63 2.86
N GLN A 12 -13.87 -24.91 3.00
CA GLN A 12 -14.84 -23.99 3.62
C GLN A 12 -14.50 -23.70 5.09
N ARG A 13 -14.13 -24.74 5.86
CA ARG A 13 -13.67 -24.56 7.25
C ARG A 13 -12.45 -23.65 7.34
N ARG A 14 -11.44 -23.84 6.48
CA ARG A 14 -10.25 -22.99 6.43
C ARG A 14 -10.59 -21.56 6.01
N LYS A 15 -11.48 -21.40 5.06
CA LYS A 15 -11.95 -20.09 4.59
C LYS A 15 -12.68 -19.35 5.73
N ALA A 16 -13.60 -20.00 6.41
CA ALA A 16 -14.31 -19.42 7.55
C ALA A 16 -13.35 -19.03 8.70
N ALA A 17 -12.40 -19.89 9.05
CA ALA A 17 -11.39 -19.59 10.07
C ALA A 17 -10.51 -18.38 9.70
N ARG A 18 -10.11 -18.26 8.44
CA ARG A 18 -9.36 -17.10 7.94
C ARG A 18 -10.18 -15.81 8.03
N LEU A 19 -11.46 -15.86 7.63
CA LEU A 19 -12.38 -14.72 7.72
C LEU A 19 -12.57 -14.28 9.17
N LYS A 20 -12.84 -15.23 10.07
CA LYS A 20 -12.98 -14.95 11.51
C LYS A 20 -11.72 -14.28 12.06
N LYS A 21 -10.54 -14.86 11.82
CA LYS A 21 -9.26 -14.29 12.25
C LYS A 21 -9.00 -12.90 11.67
N ARG A 22 -9.42 -12.65 10.43
CA ARG A 22 -9.34 -11.33 9.79
C ARG A 22 -10.23 -10.33 10.50
N GLN A 23 -11.51 -10.69 10.78
CA GLN A 23 -12.46 -9.84 11.49
C GLN A 23 -11.99 -9.52 12.91
N GLU A 24 -11.51 -10.50 13.66
CA GLU A 24 -10.94 -10.30 15.01
C GLU A 24 -9.74 -9.35 14.97
N THR A 25 -8.88 -9.49 13.96
CA THR A 25 -7.74 -8.59 13.77
C THR A 25 -8.18 -7.18 13.44
N ILE A 26 -9.13 -7.02 12.51
CA ILE A 26 -9.66 -5.70 12.13
C ILE A 26 -10.31 -5.05 13.35
N GLY A 27 -11.20 -5.73 14.06
CA GLY A 27 -11.85 -5.20 15.25
C GLY A 27 -10.88 -4.74 16.34
N LYS A 28 -9.70 -5.34 16.41
CA LYS A 28 -8.65 -4.89 17.34
C LYS A 28 -8.01 -3.55 16.95
N TYR A 29 -7.98 -3.22 15.66
CA TYR A 29 -7.28 -2.04 15.13
C TYR A 29 -8.20 -0.99 14.53
N ASP A 30 -9.50 -1.29 14.35
CA ASP A 30 -10.53 -0.36 13.89
C ASP A 30 -11.01 0.50 15.08
N ASP A 31 -10.12 1.33 15.59
CA ASP A 31 -10.30 2.11 16.82
C ASP A 31 -9.71 3.51 16.66
N PHE A 32 -10.60 4.47 16.41
CA PHE A 32 -10.23 5.87 16.24
C PHE A 32 -9.62 6.48 17.52
N GLU A 33 -10.11 6.10 18.70
CA GLU A 33 -9.60 6.61 19.98
C GLU A 33 -8.13 6.28 20.18
N ARG A 34 -7.71 5.13 19.64
CA ARG A 34 -6.32 4.73 19.68
C ARG A 34 -5.43 5.68 18.86
N VAL A 35 -5.89 6.15 17.70
CA VAL A 35 -5.16 7.15 16.89
C VAL A 35 -5.06 8.47 17.63
N ALA A 36 -6.17 8.92 18.24
CA ALA A 36 -6.26 10.18 18.96
C ALA A 36 -5.66 10.12 20.38
N SER A 37 -5.19 8.98 20.86
CA SER A 37 -4.64 8.87 22.21
C SER A 37 -3.34 9.69 22.36
N VAL A 38 -3.14 10.25 23.55
CA VAL A 38 -1.93 11.05 23.87
C VAL A 38 -0.66 10.22 23.62
N ASN A 39 -0.64 8.96 24.05
CA ASN A 39 0.51 8.08 23.86
C ASN A 39 0.82 7.83 22.38
N SER A 40 -0.21 7.52 21.57
CA SER A 40 -0.01 7.27 20.14
C SER A 40 0.48 8.51 19.40
N LEU A 41 -0.07 9.69 19.71
CA LEU A 41 0.38 10.96 19.14
C LEU A 41 1.81 11.32 19.59
N TYR A 42 2.16 11.04 20.85
CA TYR A 42 3.49 11.28 21.37
C TYR A 42 4.54 10.39 20.65
N GLU A 43 4.29 9.10 20.58
CA GLU A 43 5.18 8.18 19.87
C GLU A 43 5.26 8.51 18.37
N ALA A 44 4.14 8.87 17.76
CA ALA A 44 4.09 9.31 16.37
C ALA A 44 4.92 10.59 16.13
N ALA A 45 4.89 11.55 17.04
CA ALA A 45 5.70 12.77 16.95
C ALA A 45 7.19 12.44 17.05
N ARG A 46 7.58 11.56 17.96
CA ARG A 46 8.97 11.09 18.07
C ARG A 46 9.45 10.38 16.80
N GLU A 47 8.64 9.46 16.28
CA GLU A 47 8.97 8.74 15.04
C GLU A 47 9.03 9.68 13.84
N ALA A 48 8.08 10.61 13.69
CA ALA A 48 8.05 11.58 12.61
C ALA A 48 9.22 12.58 12.65
N SER A 49 9.81 12.80 13.84
CA SER A 49 10.97 13.67 14.05
C SER A 49 12.29 13.03 13.63
N LYS A 50 12.36 11.68 13.53
CA LYS A 50 13.61 10.99 13.21
C LYS A 50 14.18 11.43 11.85
N GLY A 51 15.46 11.79 11.84
CA GLY A 51 16.17 12.26 10.65
C GLY A 51 15.82 13.68 10.17
N VAL A 52 14.86 14.37 10.84
CA VAL A 52 14.43 15.72 10.46
C VAL A 52 14.40 16.71 11.64
N ASN A 53 14.99 16.36 12.78
CA ASN A 53 15.05 17.21 13.98
C ASN A 53 15.74 18.56 13.75
N TRP A 54 16.56 18.67 12.71
CA TRP A 54 17.24 19.90 12.32
C TRP A 54 16.31 20.94 11.68
N LYS A 55 15.09 20.53 11.23
CA LYS A 55 14.13 21.44 10.61
C LYS A 55 13.45 22.33 11.65
N ALA A 56 13.45 23.65 11.42
CA ALA A 56 12.82 24.62 12.32
C ALA A 56 11.34 24.34 12.61
N SER A 57 10.58 23.80 11.64
CA SER A 57 9.18 23.41 11.84
C SER A 57 9.03 22.26 12.84
N VAL A 58 9.95 21.31 12.84
CA VAL A 58 9.98 20.17 13.77
C VAL A 58 10.41 20.65 15.17
N GLN A 59 11.42 21.51 15.25
CA GLN A 59 11.88 22.09 16.51
C GLN A 59 10.78 22.89 17.20
N ARG A 60 10.09 23.77 16.44
CA ARG A 60 8.93 24.53 16.95
C ARG A 60 7.80 23.65 17.44
N TYR A 61 7.52 22.53 16.76
CA TYR A 61 6.51 21.60 17.23
C TYR A 61 6.93 20.91 18.53
N ASN A 62 8.19 20.45 18.58
CA ASN A 62 8.73 19.71 19.73
C ASN A 62 8.95 20.60 20.95
N SER A 63 9.20 21.90 20.80
CA SER A 63 9.36 22.83 21.95
C SER A 63 8.07 22.96 22.78
N LEU A 64 6.89 22.72 22.17
CA LEU A 64 5.58 22.72 22.84
C LEU A 64 4.87 21.37 22.62
N LEU A 65 5.61 20.27 22.67
CA LEU A 65 5.15 18.94 22.24
C LEU A 65 3.84 18.53 22.91
N LEU A 66 3.75 18.54 24.22
CA LEU A 66 2.56 18.09 24.95
C LEU A 66 1.35 19.01 24.70
N PHE A 67 1.57 20.31 24.60
CA PHE A 67 0.53 21.27 24.23
C PHE A 67 0.01 20.99 22.83
N ASN A 68 0.90 20.81 21.85
CA ASN A 68 0.52 20.51 20.48
C ASN A 68 -0.22 19.16 20.34
N ILE A 69 0.19 18.14 21.10
CA ILE A 69 -0.50 16.85 21.15
C ILE A 69 -1.90 17.00 21.76
N SER A 70 -2.03 17.69 22.90
CA SER A 70 -3.34 17.93 23.53
C SER A 70 -4.29 18.69 22.61
N LYS A 71 -3.80 19.72 21.92
CA LYS A 71 -4.56 20.48 20.92
C LYS A 71 -5.00 19.59 19.76
N THR A 72 -4.07 18.84 19.17
CA THR A 72 -4.36 17.90 18.05
C THR A 72 -5.38 16.85 18.46
N ARG A 73 -5.26 16.29 19.67
CA ARG A 73 -6.23 15.35 20.21
C ARG A 73 -7.62 15.96 20.31
N ALA A 74 -7.72 17.17 20.89
CA ALA A 74 -8.99 17.87 21.02
C ALA A 74 -9.63 18.17 19.64
N GLU A 75 -8.84 18.57 18.65
CA GLU A 75 -9.29 18.80 17.27
C GLU A 75 -9.81 17.50 16.64
N LEU A 76 -9.09 16.37 16.78
CA LEU A 76 -9.49 15.06 16.27
C LEU A 76 -10.81 14.57 16.90
N LEU A 77 -10.92 14.64 18.23
CA LEU A 77 -12.14 14.21 18.94
C LEU A 77 -13.34 15.09 18.63
N ALA A 78 -13.12 16.36 18.32
CA ALA A 78 -14.17 17.28 17.88
C ALA A 78 -14.53 17.15 16.39
N GLY A 79 -13.90 16.21 15.66
CA GLY A 79 -14.12 16.02 14.21
C GLY A 79 -13.67 17.20 13.36
N LYS A 80 -12.75 18.03 13.86
CA LYS A 80 -12.24 19.18 13.11
C LYS A 80 -11.26 18.73 12.03
N ASP A 81 -11.22 19.46 10.91
CA ASP A 81 -10.21 19.24 9.89
C ASP A 81 -8.82 19.60 10.44
N ILE A 82 -7.94 18.60 10.46
CA ILE A 82 -6.56 18.73 10.95
C ILE A 82 -5.57 19.11 9.87
N ARG A 83 -6.01 19.17 8.60
CA ARG A 83 -5.15 19.51 7.47
C ARG A 83 -4.73 20.97 7.53
N ARG A 84 -3.46 21.22 7.21
CA ARG A 84 -2.85 22.57 7.27
C ARG A 84 -2.34 23.03 5.90
N GLY A 85 -2.71 22.31 4.84
CA GLY A 85 -2.21 22.55 3.50
C GLY A 85 -0.84 21.91 3.25
N PHE A 86 -0.22 22.26 2.13
CA PHE A 86 1.02 21.66 1.69
C PHE A 86 2.17 22.66 1.61
N ILE A 87 3.37 22.17 1.88
CA ILE A 87 4.62 22.82 1.53
C ILE A 87 5.06 22.17 0.21
N CYS A 88 4.96 22.91 -0.89
CA CYS A 88 5.28 22.41 -2.22
C CYS A 88 6.72 22.72 -2.59
N PHE A 89 7.44 21.76 -3.15
CA PHE A 89 8.77 21.93 -3.69
C PHE A 89 9.08 20.85 -4.73
N ASP A 90 10.03 21.14 -5.60
CA ASP A 90 10.45 20.23 -6.64
C ASP A 90 11.76 19.54 -6.26
N ILE A 91 11.87 18.26 -6.57
CA ILE A 91 13.11 17.50 -6.47
C ILE A 91 13.43 16.87 -7.82
N CYS A 92 14.72 16.85 -8.16
CA CYS A 92 15.19 16.08 -9.30
C CYS A 92 15.76 14.75 -8.79
N GLU A 93 15.09 13.64 -9.11
CA GLU A 93 15.53 12.30 -8.74
C GLU A 93 15.81 11.49 -10.00
N ARG A 94 17.08 11.09 -10.19
CA ARG A 94 17.52 10.31 -11.36
C ARG A 94 17.09 10.94 -12.70
N GLY A 95 17.23 12.26 -12.82
CA GLY A 95 16.87 13.02 -14.02
C GLY A 95 15.36 13.27 -14.22
N LYS A 96 14.52 12.89 -13.26
CA LYS A 96 13.08 13.19 -13.28
C LYS A 96 12.73 14.27 -12.28
N LEU A 97 12.07 15.32 -12.74
CA LEU A 97 11.47 16.34 -11.89
C LEU A 97 10.23 15.75 -11.20
N ARG A 98 10.18 15.86 -9.89
CA ARG A 98 9.04 15.40 -9.08
C ARG A 98 8.50 16.56 -8.25
N HIS A 99 7.23 16.85 -8.38
CA HIS A 99 6.51 17.77 -7.52
C HIS A 99 6.14 17.11 -6.21
N ILE A 100 6.70 17.60 -5.11
CA ILE A 100 6.43 17.08 -3.77
C ILE A 100 5.45 18.01 -3.05
N LYS A 101 4.35 17.44 -2.58
CA LYS A 101 3.38 18.11 -1.70
C LYS A 101 3.58 17.57 -0.28
N SER A 102 4.47 18.20 0.47
CA SER A 102 4.78 17.80 1.85
C SER A 102 3.73 18.35 2.81
N VAL A 103 3.14 17.47 3.61
CA VAL A 103 2.19 17.87 4.65
C VAL A 103 2.89 18.57 5.81
N HIS A 104 2.16 19.43 6.53
CA HIS A 104 2.64 20.10 7.74
C HIS A 104 3.06 19.08 8.79
N PHE A 105 4.03 19.42 9.64
CA PHE A 105 4.56 18.45 10.62
C PHE A 105 3.49 17.96 11.61
N SER A 106 2.57 18.85 12.06
CA SER A 106 1.45 18.45 12.91
C SER A 106 0.52 17.42 12.25
N GLU A 107 0.23 17.59 10.97
CA GLU A 107 -0.54 16.62 10.20
C GLU A 107 0.23 15.32 10.01
N ARG A 108 1.55 15.40 9.76
CA ARG A 108 2.43 14.22 9.65
C ARG A 108 2.40 13.38 10.92
N VAL A 109 2.32 13.99 12.09
CA VAL A 109 2.18 13.29 13.37
C VAL A 109 0.87 12.48 13.40
N VAL A 110 -0.25 13.07 12.96
CA VAL A 110 -1.52 12.34 12.90
C VAL A 110 -1.49 11.22 11.86
N GLN A 111 -0.97 11.50 10.66
CA GLN A 111 -0.79 10.46 9.64
C GLN A 111 0.07 9.30 10.15
N LYS A 112 1.15 9.60 10.89
CA LYS A 112 2.02 8.59 11.49
C LYS A 112 1.28 7.76 12.54
N SER A 113 0.51 8.40 13.43
CA SER A 113 -0.33 7.70 14.41
C SER A 113 -1.37 6.81 13.71
N PHE A 114 -2.05 7.33 12.70
CA PHE A 114 -3.04 6.61 11.91
C PHE A 114 -2.44 5.39 11.19
N CYS A 115 -1.32 5.58 10.49
CA CYS A 115 -0.63 4.50 9.80
C CYS A 115 -0.16 3.41 10.77
N THR A 116 0.47 3.78 11.89
CA THR A 116 1.04 2.83 12.85
C THR A 116 -0.04 2.04 13.58
N ASN A 117 -1.11 2.69 14.01
CA ASN A 117 -2.13 2.07 14.86
C ASN A 117 -3.24 1.37 14.08
N ILE A 118 -3.54 1.80 12.85
CA ILE A 118 -4.65 1.26 12.06
C ILE A 118 -4.18 0.65 10.75
N ILE A 119 -3.54 1.44 9.87
CA ILE A 119 -3.35 1.04 8.48
C ILE A 119 -2.33 -0.08 8.32
N TYR A 120 -1.14 0.04 8.90
CA TYR A 120 -0.13 -1.01 8.79
C TYR A 120 -0.60 -2.34 9.38
N PRO A 121 -1.16 -2.42 10.61
CA PRO A 121 -1.60 -3.70 11.16
C PRO A 121 -2.77 -4.35 10.41
N THR A 122 -3.55 -3.58 9.64
CA THR A 122 -4.68 -4.11 8.87
C THR A 122 -4.31 -4.41 7.41
N PHE A 123 -3.68 -3.47 6.71
CA PHE A 123 -3.36 -3.59 5.28
C PHE A 123 -2.24 -4.59 5.01
N THR A 124 -1.13 -4.51 5.75
CA THR A 124 0.05 -5.35 5.47
C THR A 124 -0.21 -6.84 5.62
N ARG A 125 -1.17 -7.23 6.46
CA ARG A 125 -1.57 -8.64 6.61
C ARG A 125 -2.28 -9.23 5.40
N SER A 126 -2.90 -8.38 4.58
CA SER A 126 -3.57 -8.80 3.36
C SER A 126 -2.64 -8.85 2.15
N LEU A 127 -1.47 -8.23 2.24
CA LEU A 127 -0.52 -8.19 1.13
C LEU A 127 0.14 -9.55 0.93
N ILE A 128 0.41 -9.88 -0.34
CA ILE A 128 1.21 -11.07 -0.66
C ILE A 128 2.63 -10.96 -0.10
N TYR A 129 3.28 -12.10 0.17
CA TYR A 129 4.66 -12.11 0.67
C TYR A 129 5.64 -11.38 -0.26
N ASP A 130 5.47 -11.54 -1.59
CA ASP A 130 6.33 -10.96 -2.62
C ASP A 130 6.01 -9.49 -2.99
N ASN A 131 5.22 -8.80 -2.15
CA ASN A 131 5.11 -7.35 -2.19
C ASN A 131 6.20 -6.75 -1.30
N GLY A 132 7.11 -5.97 -1.90
CA GLY A 132 8.31 -5.45 -1.23
C GLY A 132 8.21 -4.00 -0.74
N ALA A 133 7.10 -3.28 -1.03
CA ALA A 133 7.02 -1.85 -0.79
C ALA A 133 6.33 -1.48 0.53
N SER A 134 6.78 -0.42 1.18
CA SER A 134 6.15 0.23 2.34
C SER A 134 5.75 -0.71 3.48
N GLN A 135 6.55 -1.73 3.74
CA GLN A 135 6.36 -2.70 4.81
C GLN A 135 7.63 -2.79 5.67
N GLN A 136 7.44 -2.95 6.98
CA GLN A 136 8.56 -3.14 7.90
C GLN A 136 9.37 -4.40 7.53
N GLY A 137 10.69 -4.28 7.52
CA GLY A 137 11.60 -5.37 7.14
C GLY A 137 11.65 -5.69 5.64
N LYS A 138 10.94 -4.91 4.81
CA LYS A 138 10.97 -5.03 3.36
C LYS A 138 11.45 -3.72 2.72
N GLY A 139 11.85 -3.78 1.45
CA GLY A 139 12.38 -2.63 0.71
C GLY A 139 12.92 -3.10 -0.64
N THR A 140 13.67 -2.25 -1.32
CA THR A 140 14.26 -2.56 -2.63
C THR A 140 15.15 -3.80 -2.59
N GLN A 141 15.96 -3.96 -1.54
CA GLN A 141 16.81 -5.14 -1.37
C GLN A 141 15.97 -6.42 -1.25
N PHE A 142 14.88 -6.38 -0.47
CA PHE A 142 13.96 -7.51 -0.37
C PHE A 142 13.37 -7.86 -1.75
N ALA A 143 12.86 -6.86 -2.50
CA ALA A 143 12.27 -7.07 -3.81
C ALA A 143 13.28 -7.68 -4.80
N THR A 144 14.51 -7.16 -4.83
CA THR A 144 15.60 -7.68 -5.66
C THR A 144 15.96 -9.13 -5.30
N ASN A 145 16.06 -9.44 -4.01
CA ASN A 145 16.33 -10.80 -3.54
C ASN A 145 15.21 -11.76 -3.93
N ARG A 146 13.94 -11.31 -3.87
CA ARG A 146 12.79 -12.12 -4.31
C ARG A 146 12.81 -12.38 -5.82
N LEU A 147 13.06 -11.35 -6.63
CA LEU A 147 13.21 -11.49 -8.08
C LEU A 147 14.33 -12.50 -8.41
N THR A 148 15.50 -12.32 -7.79
CA THR A 148 16.64 -13.24 -7.98
C THR A 148 16.30 -14.68 -7.61
N ALA A 149 15.58 -14.88 -6.49
CA ALA A 149 15.15 -16.22 -6.07
C ALA A 149 14.16 -16.84 -7.06
N HIS A 150 13.25 -16.03 -7.64
CA HIS A 150 12.30 -16.49 -8.66
C HIS A 150 13.02 -16.84 -9.98
N LEU A 151 13.95 -16.02 -10.44
CA LEU A 151 14.76 -16.27 -11.62
C LEU A 151 15.59 -17.57 -11.46
N ARG A 152 16.29 -17.75 -10.34
CA ARG A 152 17.05 -18.96 -10.05
C ARG A 152 16.16 -20.22 -10.03
N ARG A 153 14.95 -20.11 -9.48
CA ARG A 153 13.98 -21.24 -9.47
C ARG A 153 13.47 -21.55 -10.88
N HIS A 154 13.17 -20.51 -11.65
CA HIS A 154 12.73 -20.63 -13.04
C HIS A 154 13.83 -21.32 -13.86
N PHE A 155 15.05 -20.79 -13.80
CA PHE A 155 16.20 -21.33 -14.54
C PHE A 155 16.50 -22.80 -14.21
N ARG A 156 16.43 -23.18 -12.93
CA ARG A 156 16.64 -24.59 -12.53
C ARG A 156 15.59 -25.55 -13.10
N LYS A 157 14.37 -25.06 -13.33
CA LYS A 157 13.27 -25.91 -13.81
C LYS A 157 13.09 -25.89 -15.33
N TYR A 158 13.30 -24.74 -15.95
CA TYR A 158 12.95 -24.51 -17.35
C TYR A 158 14.14 -23.98 -18.17
N GLY A 159 15.32 -23.81 -17.58
CA GLY A 159 16.46 -23.19 -18.25
C GLY A 159 16.13 -21.76 -18.66
N ARG A 160 16.39 -21.46 -19.94
CA ARG A 160 16.07 -20.17 -20.55
C ARG A 160 14.72 -20.15 -21.27
N GLU A 161 13.90 -21.19 -21.13
CA GLU A 161 12.59 -21.24 -21.78
C GLU A 161 11.63 -20.25 -21.13
N GLY A 162 10.93 -19.46 -21.97
CA GLY A 162 9.92 -18.50 -21.56
C GLY A 162 10.43 -17.09 -21.35
N GLY A 163 9.75 -16.32 -20.50
CA GLY A 163 9.99 -14.89 -20.38
C GLY A 163 9.67 -14.32 -19.01
N ILE A 164 10.04 -13.05 -18.87
CA ILE A 164 9.61 -12.17 -17.78
C ILE A 164 8.74 -11.05 -18.35
N LEU A 165 7.50 -10.97 -17.90
CA LEU A 165 6.63 -9.82 -18.14
C LEU A 165 6.90 -8.77 -17.06
N LEU A 166 7.23 -7.57 -17.48
CA LEU A 166 7.41 -6.38 -16.66
C LEU A 166 6.23 -5.45 -16.90
N ILE A 167 5.52 -5.05 -15.83
CA ILE A 167 4.39 -4.12 -15.91
C ILE A 167 4.75 -2.87 -15.11
N ASP A 168 4.57 -1.69 -15.73
CA ASP A 168 4.72 -0.37 -15.13
C ASP A 168 3.37 0.36 -15.21
N PHE A 169 3.02 1.17 -14.21
CA PHE A 169 1.79 1.96 -14.23
C PHE A 169 2.07 3.39 -14.71
N SER A 170 1.14 3.94 -15.49
CA SER A 170 1.24 5.29 -16.04
C SER A 170 0.88 6.33 -14.97
N ASP A 171 1.83 7.20 -14.61
CA ASP A 171 1.66 8.23 -13.58
C ASP A 171 0.86 7.73 -12.38
N TYR A 172 1.35 6.63 -11.78
CA TYR A 172 0.59 5.86 -10.80
C TYR A 172 0.02 6.72 -9.69
N PHE A 173 0.87 7.54 -9.04
CA PHE A 173 0.42 8.39 -7.93
C PHE A 173 -0.53 9.51 -8.38
N GLY A 174 -0.35 10.06 -9.58
CA GLY A 174 -1.19 11.14 -10.10
C GLY A 174 -2.57 10.69 -10.56
N ASN A 175 -2.70 9.42 -10.98
CA ASN A 175 -3.92 8.90 -11.60
C ASN A 175 -4.80 8.03 -10.70
N VAL A 176 -4.40 7.75 -9.45
CA VAL A 176 -5.20 6.91 -8.54
C VAL A 176 -6.60 7.51 -8.34
N ALA A 177 -7.63 6.76 -8.69
CA ALA A 177 -9.01 7.11 -8.37
C ALA A 177 -9.29 6.89 -6.88
N HIS A 178 -10.01 7.82 -6.22
CA HIS A 178 -10.29 7.73 -4.78
C HIS A 178 -11.41 6.74 -4.46
N GLU A 179 -12.36 6.55 -5.38
CA GLU A 179 -13.52 5.67 -5.16
C GLU A 179 -13.14 4.19 -4.88
N PRO A 180 -12.20 3.56 -5.61
CA PRO A 180 -11.74 2.22 -5.25
C PRO A 180 -11.11 2.14 -3.86
N LEU A 181 -10.35 3.17 -3.44
CA LEU A 181 -9.80 3.24 -2.09
C LEU A 181 -10.90 3.37 -1.03
N PHE A 182 -11.91 4.20 -1.28
CA PHE A 182 -13.06 4.33 -0.39
C PHE A 182 -13.79 2.98 -0.22
N LYS A 183 -13.99 2.23 -1.30
CA LYS A 183 -14.56 0.88 -1.23
C LYS A 183 -13.70 -0.06 -0.38
N ILE A 184 -12.37 -0.02 -0.53
CA ILE A 184 -11.44 -0.81 0.28
C ILE A 184 -11.58 -0.45 1.77
N TYR A 185 -11.61 0.85 2.10
CA TYR A 185 -11.78 1.31 3.49
C TYR A 185 -13.08 0.80 4.08
N ARG A 186 -14.22 0.95 3.38
CA ARG A 186 -15.53 0.46 3.83
C ARG A 186 -15.62 -1.06 3.95
N GLN A 187 -14.85 -1.81 3.19
CA GLN A 187 -14.79 -3.27 3.31
C GLN A 187 -13.95 -3.74 4.51
N ILE A 188 -13.05 -2.89 4.99
CA ILE A 188 -12.13 -3.23 6.07
C ILE A 188 -12.60 -2.63 7.39
N PHE A 189 -12.95 -1.36 7.42
CA PHE A 189 -13.25 -0.61 8.63
C PHE A 189 -14.76 -0.40 8.82
N THR A 190 -15.18 -0.39 10.08
CA THR A 190 -16.56 -0.14 10.52
C THR A 190 -16.70 1.20 11.25
N ASP A 191 -15.63 1.70 11.91
CA ASP A 191 -15.66 3.02 12.54
C ASP A 191 -15.67 4.12 11.46
N PRO A 192 -16.77 4.92 11.35
CA PRO A 192 -16.87 5.96 10.33
C PRO A 192 -15.81 7.05 10.49
N ARG A 193 -15.29 7.28 11.71
CA ARG A 193 -14.24 8.27 11.99
C ARG A 193 -12.90 7.82 11.39
N VAL A 194 -12.60 6.52 11.44
CA VAL A 194 -11.41 5.91 10.81
C VAL A 194 -11.48 6.08 9.30
N ILE A 195 -12.65 5.78 8.70
CA ILE A 195 -12.87 5.94 7.26
C ILE A 195 -12.74 7.42 6.86
N ALA A 196 -13.42 8.31 7.58
CA ALA A 196 -13.40 9.75 7.30
C ALA A 196 -11.99 10.33 7.40
N LEU A 197 -11.22 9.97 8.44
CA LEU A 197 -9.84 10.42 8.61
C LEU A 197 -8.94 9.91 7.47
N GLY A 198 -9.02 8.64 7.12
CA GLY A 198 -8.25 8.08 6.02
C GLY A 198 -8.57 8.74 4.68
N MET A 199 -9.85 8.95 4.39
CA MET A 199 -10.30 9.63 3.16
C MET A 199 -9.94 11.12 3.15
N SER A 200 -9.92 11.80 4.29
CA SER A 200 -9.47 13.19 4.36
C SER A 200 -8.02 13.36 3.91
N PHE A 201 -7.13 12.43 4.25
CA PHE A 201 -5.75 12.46 3.79
C PHE A 201 -5.62 12.19 2.29
N ILE A 202 -6.48 11.31 1.74
CA ILE A 202 -6.49 10.98 0.32
C ILE A 202 -7.04 12.16 -0.49
N SER A 203 -8.20 12.69 -0.11
CA SER A 203 -8.87 13.79 -0.80
C SER A 203 -8.13 15.14 -0.72
N ALA A 204 -7.17 15.28 0.20
CA ALA A 204 -6.32 16.46 0.28
C ALA A 204 -5.54 16.76 -1.02
N PHE A 205 -5.31 15.75 -1.85
CA PHE A 205 -4.55 15.90 -3.09
C PHE A 205 -5.39 16.28 -4.32
N GLY A 206 -6.72 16.43 -4.17
CA GLY A 206 -7.66 16.79 -5.23
C GLY A 206 -8.71 15.69 -5.46
N ASP A 207 -9.34 15.69 -6.64
CA ASP A 207 -10.39 14.72 -6.99
C ASP A 207 -9.83 13.34 -7.34
N LYS A 208 -8.56 13.26 -7.67
CA LYS A 208 -7.80 12.05 -7.94
C LYS A 208 -6.34 12.21 -7.52
N GLY A 209 -5.66 11.10 -7.45
CA GLY A 209 -4.24 11.03 -7.15
C GLY A 209 -3.93 10.89 -5.67
N LEU A 210 -2.73 10.41 -5.43
CA LEU A 210 -2.09 10.31 -4.13
C LEU A 210 -0.82 11.15 -4.17
N GLY A 211 -0.66 12.06 -3.24
CA GLY A 211 0.51 12.94 -3.25
C GLY A 211 1.81 12.23 -2.89
N LEU A 212 2.88 12.61 -3.57
CA LEU A 212 4.22 12.22 -3.17
C LEU A 212 4.63 12.97 -1.91
N GLY A 213 5.15 12.25 -0.91
CA GLY A 213 5.61 12.81 0.37
C GLY A 213 4.71 12.55 1.57
N SER A 214 3.58 11.85 1.38
CA SER A 214 2.69 11.40 2.44
C SER A 214 2.84 9.90 2.71
N GLU A 215 2.95 9.50 3.98
CA GLU A 215 3.04 8.10 4.38
C GLU A 215 1.73 7.35 4.08
N THR A 216 0.59 8.00 4.29
CA THR A 216 -0.74 7.45 3.96
C THR A 216 -0.88 7.19 2.47
N SER A 217 -0.37 8.08 1.62
CA SER A 217 -0.37 7.89 0.16
C SER A 217 0.40 6.64 -0.27
N GLN A 218 1.57 6.41 0.32
CA GLN A 218 2.41 5.27 -0.01
C GLN A 218 1.72 3.94 0.31
N ILE A 219 1.16 3.80 1.51
CA ILE A 219 0.54 2.52 1.88
C ILE A 219 -0.79 2.29 1.15
N ASN A 220 -1.54 3.34 0.82
CA ASN A 220 -2.73 3.24 -0.03
C ASN A 220 -2.38 2.82 -1.46
N ALA A 221 -1.29 3.36 -2.04
CA ALA A 221 -0.77 2.92 -3.31
C ALA A 221 -0.32 1.45 -3.30
N VAL A 222 0.23 0.96 -2.20
CA VAL A 222 0.57 -0.46 -2.07
C VAL A 222 -0.68 -1.33 -1.98
N MET A 223 -1.72 -0.87 -1.29
CA MET A 223 -2.94 -1.64 -1.06
C MET A 223 -3.85 -1.72 -2.29
N LEU A 224 -3.90 -0.68 -3.11
CA LEU A 224 -4.85 -0.57 -4.21
C LEU A 224 -4.77 -1.75 -5.21
N PRO A 225 -3.59 -2.19 -5.72
CA PRO A 225 -3.50 -3.32 -6.63
C PRO A 225 -3.50 -4.69 -5.95
N ASN A 226 -3.72 -4.78 -4.64
CA ASN A 226 -3.58 -6.03 -3.88
C ASN A 226 -4.48 -7.17 -4.39
N ARG A 227 -5.67 -6.86 -4.93
CA ARG A 227 -6.54 -7.87 -5.57
C ARG A 227 -5.87 -8.49 -6.80
N ALA A 228 -5.20 -7.69 -7.61
CA ALA A 228 -4.46 -8.19 -8.76
C ALA A 228 -3.26 -9.07 -8.33
N ASP A 229 -2.56 -8.69 -7.23
CA ASP A 229 -1.49 -9.50 -6.65
C ASP A 229 -1.99 -10.91 -6.26
N HIS A 230 -3.12 -10.98 -5.57
CA HIS A 230 -3.75 -12.25 -5.19
C HIS A 230 -4.24 -13.04 -6.42
N TYR A 231 -4.85 -12.36 -7.38
CA TYR A 231 -5.29 -13.01 -8.62
C TYR A 231 -4.12 -13.65 -9.38
N ALA A 232 -3.01 -12.94 -9.52
CA ALA A 232 -1.81 -13.47 -10.14
C ALA A 232 -1.26 -14.71 -9.42
N LYS A 233 -1.24 -14.71 -8.08
CA LYS A 233 -0.72 -15.82 -7.28
C LYS A 233 -1.68 -17.00 -7.17
N GLU A 234 -2.96 -16.76 -6.94
CA GLU A 234 -3.95 -17.76 -6.55
C GLU A 234 -4.73 -18.31 -7.73
N VAL A 235 -5.11 -17.45 -8.70
CA VAL A 235 -5.89 -17.82 -9.88
C VAL A 235 -4.99 -18.16 -11.06
N LEU A 236 -4.13 -17.23 -11.46
CA LEU A 236 -3.17 -17.45 -12.55
C LEU A 236 -2.00 -18.36 -12.14
N ARG A 237 -1.86 -18.63 -10.83
CA ARG A 237 -0.85 -19.53 -10.26
C ARG A 237 0.59 -19.20 -10.66
N ILE A 238 0.88 -17.92 -10.92
CA ILE A 238 2.22 -17.43 -11.24
C ILE A 238 3.08 -17.46 -9.99
N ARG A 239 3.93 -18.48 -9.86
CA ARG A 239 4.85 -18.62 -8.72
C ARG A 239 5.93 -17.55 -8.71
N GLY A 240 6.42 -17.16 -9.88
CA GLY A 240 7.41 -16.11 -10.07
C GLY A 240 6.77 -14.73 -10.24
N TYR A 241 5.94 -14.31 -9.30
CA TYR A 241 5.29 -12.98 -9.28
C TYR A 241 5.80 -12.17 -8.11
N GLY A 242 6.05 -10.87 -8.32
CA GLY A 242 6.33 -9.93 -7.26
C GLY A 242 6.05 -8.49 -7.69
N ARG A 243 5.84 -7.62 -6.71
CA ARG A 243 5.55 -6.19 -6.94
C ARG A 243 6.31 -5.30 -5.95
N TYR A 244 6.80 -4.18 -6.46
CA TYR A 244 7.35 -3.09 -5.68
C TYR A 244 6.72 -1.77 -6.16
N MET A 245 5.75 -1.24 -5.40
CA MET A 245 4.91 -0.10 -5.81
C MET A 245 4.21 -0.37 -7.16
N ASP A 246 4.56 0.41 -8.17
CA ASP A 246 4.10 0.36 -9.56
C ASP A 246 4.84 -0.68 -10.41
N ASP A 247 6.04 -1.08 -10.01
CA ASP A 247 6.82 -2.09 -10.71
C ASP A 247 6.33 -3.51 -10.37
N THR A 248 5.86 -4.24 -11.36
CA THR A 248 5.38 -5.62 -11.23
C THR A 248 6.11 -6.54 -12.21
N TYR A 249 6.44 -7.76 -11.79
CA TYR A 249 6.99 -8.77 -12.67
C TYR A 249 6.28 -10.11 -12.55
N LEU A 250 6.19 -10.82 -13.69
CA LEU A 250 5.68 -12.18 -13.80
C LEU A 250 6.70 -13.03 -14.58
N LEU A 251 7.03 -14.21 -14.07
CA LEU A 251 7.91 -15.20 -14.73
C LEU A 251 7.12 -16.44 -15.08
N HIS A 252 7.19 -16.85 -16.36
CA HIS A 252 6.56 -18.09 -16.82
C HIS A 252 7.34 -18.68 -18.01
N HIS A 253 7.28 -20.02 -18.18
CA HIS A 253 7.95 -20.72 -19.28
C HIS A 253 7.23 -20.57 -20.62
N SER A 254 5.99 -20.12 -20.64
CA SER A 254 5.24 -19.81 -21.87
C SER A 254 5.04 -18.31 -21.99
N ILE A 255 5.53 -17.71 -23.07
CA ILE A 255 5.34 -16.29 -23.40
C ILE A 255 3.86 -16.02 -23.72
N ALA A 256 3.20 -16.88 -24.48
CA ALA A 256 1.77 -16.74 -24.78
C ALA A 256 0.91 -16.70 -23.51
N TYR A 257 1.27 -17.48 -22.48
CA TYR A 257 0.56 -17.41 -21.20
C TYR A 257 0.84 -16.10 -20.44
N LEU A 258 2.02 -15.49 -20.57
CA LEU A 258 2.30 -14.18 -20.00
C LEU A 258 1.46 -13.07 -20.67
N GLU A 259 1.23 -13.16 -22.00
CA GLU A 259 0.34 -12.26 -22.73
C GLU A 259 -1.10 -12.39 -22.23
N GLU A 260 -1.59 -13.61 -22.08
CA GLU A 260 -2.92 -13.87 -21.50
C GLU A 260 -3.03 -13.32 -20.07
N CYS A 261 -1.99 -13.49 -19.25
CA CYS A 261 -1.94 -12.94 -17.90
C CYS A 261 -2.01 -11.41 -17.91
N LEU A 262 -1.30 -10.75 -18.84
CA LEU A 262 -1.30 -9.29 -18.97
C LEU A 262 -2.73 -8.77 -19.24
N GLU A 263 -3.47 -9.39 -20.19
CA GLU A 263 -4.82 -8.97 -20.49
C GLU A 263 -5.80 -9.16 -19.32
N LYS A 264 -5.68 -10.27 -18.58
CA LYS A 264 -6.48 -10.51 -17.39
C LYS A 264 -6.16 -9.53 -16.26
N LEU A 265 -4.89 -9.20 -16.06
CA LEU A 265 -4.48 -8.23 -15.06
C LEU A 265 -4.87 -6.80 -15.46
N ARG A 266 -4.82 -6.47 -16.75
CA ARG A 266 -5.29 -5.20 -17.30
C ARG A 266 -6.75 -4.94 -16.93
N ALA A 267 -7.62 -5.92 -17.11
CA ALA A 267 -9.02 -5.81 -16.73
C ALA A 267 -9.19 -5.49 -15.24
N ILE A 268 -8.47 -6.21 -14.38
CA ILE A 268 -8.50 -5.96 -12.92
C ILE A 268 -7.96 -4.58 -12.58
N TYR A 269 -6.82 -4.16 -13.15
CA TYR A 269 -6.25 -2.84 -12.88
C TYR A 269 -7.20 -1.73 -13.29
N SER A 270 -7.89 -1.88 -14.44
CA SER A 270 -8.89 -0.92 -14.92
C SER A 270 -10.06 -0.75 -13.95
N GLU A 271 -10.53 -1.83 -13.28
CA GLU A 271 -11.58 -1.74 -12.24
C GLU A 271 -11.16 -0.84 -11.05
N TYR A 272 -9.86 -0.71 -10.83
CA TYR A 272 -9.27 0.13 -9.75
C TYR A 272 -8.77 1.48 -10.25
N GLY A 273 -9.04 1.84 -11.52
CA GLY A 273 -8.57 3.08 -12.13
C GLY A 273 -7.05 3.13 -12.34
N ILE A 274 -6.38 1.98 -12.34
CA ILE A 274 -4.94 1.88 -12.58
C ILE A 274 -4.70 1.70 -14.08
N VAL A 275 -3.91 2.59 -14.66
CA VAL A 275 -3.57 2.59 -16.09
C VAL A 275 -2.18 2.00 -16.29
N ILE A 276 -2.09 0.96 -17.12
CA ILE A 276 -0.80 0.36 -17.51
C ILE A 276 -0.06 1.29 -18.47
N ASN A 277 1.24 1.44 -18.28
CA ASN A 277 2.12 2.16 -19.18
C ASN A 277 2.56 1.25 -20.33
N GLU A 278 1.90 1.36 -21.47
CA GLU A 278 2.15 0.50 -22.63
C GLU A 278 3.59 0.61 -23.18
N LYS A 279 4.21 1.79 -23.07
CA LYS A 279 5.58 2.00 -23.55
C LYS A 279 6.65 1.30 -22.72
N LYS A 280 6.37 1.07 -21.44
CA LYS A 280 7.32 0.45 -20.51
C LYS A 280 6.95 -0.99 -20.17
N THR A 281 5.69 -1.37 -20.34
CA THR A 281 5.25 -2.75 -20.16
C THR A 281 5.75 -3.60 -21.31
N LYS A 282 6.47 -4.67 -20.99
CA LYS A 282 7.10 -5.54 -22.01
C LYS A 282 7.34 -6.94 -21.49
N ILE A 283 7.36 -7.88 -22.40
CA ILE A 283 7.85 -9.23 -22.14
C ILE A 283 9.30 -9.30 -22.66
N VAL A 284 10.18 -9.74 -21.80
CA VAL A 284 11.59 -10.02 -22.15
C VAL A 284 11.74 -11.53 -22.24
N ASP A 285 12.13 -12.04 -23.42
CA ASP A 285 12.47 -13.45 -23.63
C ASP A 285 13.77 -13.76 -22.88
N LEU A 286 13.84 -14.90 -22.24
CA LEU A 286 15.01 -15.35 -21.48
C LEU A 286 16.00 -16.19 -22.30
N LYS A 287 15.68 -16.43 -23.59
CA LYS A 287 16.57 -17.14 -24.54
C LYS A 287 17.84 -16.38 -24.86
#